data_4cfee8f94a154091ca91f19bef891311
#
_entry.id   4cfee8f94a154091ca91f19bef891311
#
_cell.length_a   1.000
_cell.length_b   1.000
_cell.length_c   1.000
_cell.angle_alpha   90.00
_cell.angle_beta   90.00
_cell.angle_gamma   90.00
#
_symmetry.space_group_name_H-M   'P 1'
#
loop_
_entity.id
_entity.type
_entity.pdbx_description
1 polymer ?
#
loop_
_entity_poly.entity_id
_entity_poly.type
_entity_poly.pdbx_seq_one_letter_code
_entity_poly.pdbx_strand_id
1 'polypeptide(L)'
;MKSNLLIEEYIKKAEEAEKENKQLKALNLYLKANELSNGEEIEVLISLALIYHNLGKLKEAKAYYKEAISINEDEERAYYGLAVIYDENSEYEKAINLYKKAIYINPNYNKAYFFLANAYDILGDKESAIKYYEKLLELNEEDFWANINLGSIYEELDINNLAYKKFSKALEIDKEHYLALFNMGVISAKFGMREKAIDYYKKSIKKNLGYAYSFLNLAVLYKHENLEKGIEVLTKGISFNPSSHFLYYNRACFYAIIHDFANSIKDLELALKLYPDFIKYILEDEELALVIKQSGFKRLIKN
;
A
#
# COMPACT_ATOMS: atom_id res chain seq x y z
N MET A 1 3.02 -41.94 -24.46
CA MET A 1 2.99 -42.55 -23.11
C MET A 1 4.28 -42.31 -22.29
N LYS A 2 5.49 -42.75 -22.74
CA LYS A 2 6.72 -42.52 -21.96
C LYS A 2 7.09 -41.03 -21.80
N SER A 3 6.84 -40.18 -22.80
CA SER A 3 7.12 -38.76 -22.75
C SER A 3 6.24 -38.03 -21.72
N ASN A 4 4.94 -38.33 -21.69
CA ASN A 4 4.01 -37.69 -20.75
C ASN A 4 4.33 -38.02 -19.28
N LEU A 5 4.69 -39.26 -18.98
CA LEU A 5 5.12 -39.66 -17.64
C LEU A 5 6.39 -38.91 -17.19
N LEU A 6 7.29 -38.63 -18.11
CA LEU A 6 8.52 -37.91 -17.81
C LEU A 6 8.24 -36.39 -17.58
N ILE A 7 7.32 -35.80 -18.35
CA ILE A 7 6.87 -34.44 -18.16
C ILE A 7 6.23 -34.27 -16.76
N GLU A 8 5.29 -35.17 -16.42
CA GLU A 8 4.65 -35.18 -15.09
C GLU A 8 5.67 -35.34 -13.95
N GLU A 9 6.70 -36.18 -14.15
CA GLU A 9 7.78 -36.36 -13.17
C GLU A 9 8.58 -35.06 -12.96
N TYR A 10 8.91 -34.32 -14.05
CA TYR A 10 9.61 -33.04 -13.95
C TYR A 10 8.76 -31.98 -13.31
N ILE A 11 7.46 -31.89 -13.64
CA ILE A 11 6.51 -30.96 -13.02
C ILE A 11 6.46 -31.19 -11.49
N LYS A 12 6.23 -32.46 -11.10
CA LYS A 12 6.18 -32.80 -9.67
C LYS A 12 7.46 -32.42 -8.89
N LYS A 13 8.63 -32.72 -9.48
CA LYS A 13 9.93 -32.35 -8.87
C LYS A 13 10.12 -30.84 -8.83
N ALA A 14 9.59 -30.11 -9.80
CA ALA A 14 9.62 -28.64 -9.82
C ALA A 14 8.76 -28.06 -8.70
N GLU A 15 7.53 -28.53 -8.53
CA GLU A 15 6.63 -28.15 -7.43
C GLU A 15 7.22 -28.46 -6.04
N GLU A 16 7.89 -29.61 -5.89
CA GLU A 16 8.62 -29.95 -4.67
C GLU A 16 9.76 -28.93 -4.39
N ALA A 17 10.48 -28.53 -5.45
CA ALA A 17 11.54 -27.55 -5.34
C ALA A 17 11.00 -26.14 -5.01
N GLU A 18 9.82 -25.76 -5.50
CA GLU A 18 9.13 -24.51 -5.11
C GLU A 18 8.75 -24.52 -3.63
N LYS A 19 8.15 -25.61 -3.12
CA LYS A 19 7.84 -25.78 -1.70
C LYS A 19 9.06 -25.67 -0.80
N GLU A 20 10.23 -26.05 -1.31
CA GLU A 20 11.52 -25.91 -0.64
C GLU A 20 12.19 -24.53 -0.84
N ASN A 21 11.51 -23.56 -1.49
CA ASN A 21 12.05 -22.25 -1.88
C ASN A 21 13.31 -22.32 -2.77
N LYS A 22 13.49 -23.42 -3.53
CA LYS A 22 14.61 -23.64 -4.46
C LYS A 22 14.27 -23.17 -5.87
N GLN A 23 14.01 -21.88 -6.06
CA GLN A 23 13.49 -21.28 -7.31
C GLN A 23 14.31 -21.66 -8.57
N LEU A 24 15.65 -21.60 -8.50
CA LEU A 24 16.50 -21.95 -9.66
C LEU A 24 16.42 -23.43 -10.01
N LYS A 25 16.24 -24.31 -9.02
CA LYS A 25 16.03 -25.74 -9.26
C LYS A 25 14.67 -25.97 -9.91
N ALA A 26 13.61 -25.33 -9.41
CA ALA A 26 12.28 -25.40 -10.00
C ALA A 26 12.29 -24.88 -11.44
N LEU A 27 12.92 -23.73 -11.71
CA LEU A 27 13.08 -23.18 -13.05
C LEU A 27 13.69 -24.21 -14.03
N ASN A 28 14.82 -24.83 -13.66
CA ASN A 28 15.49 -25.80 -14.52
C ASN A 28 14.63 -27.04 -14.79
N LEU A 29 13.81 -27.46 -13.84
CA LEU A 29 12.92 -28.60 -13.98
C LEU A 29 11.72 -28.26 -14.87
N TYR A 30 11.11 -27.08 -14.69
CA TYR A 30 10.05 -26.61 -15.59
C TYR A 30 10.54 -26.38 -17.03
N LEU A 31 11.76 -25.85 -17.22
CA LEU A 31 12.33 -25.73 -18.56
C LEU A 31 12.49 -27.06 -19.26
N LYS A 32 12.89 -28.13 -18.55
CA LYS A 32 12.94 -29.47 -19.10
C LYS A 32 11.55 -30.03 -19.43
N ALA A 33 10.57 -29.79 -18.56
CA ALA A 33 9.18 -30.16 -18.83
C ALA A 33 8.67 -29.43 -20.08
N ASN A 34 8.95 -28.13 -20.21
CA ASN A 34 8.56 -27.30 -21.35
C ASN A 34 9.18 -27.80 -22.68
N GLU A 35 10.47 -28.14 -22.66
CA GLU A 35 11.16 -28.70 -23.81
C GLU A 35 10.54 -30.04 -24.26
N LEU A 36 10.23 -30.91 -23.31
CA LEU A 36 9.63 -32.23 -23.59
C LEU A 36 8.19 -32.16 -24.08
N SER A 37 7.44 -31.13 -23.64
CA SER A 37 6.06 -30.88 -24.07
C SER A 37 5.96 -30.01 -25.34
N ASN A 38 7.08 -29.59 -25.92
CA ASN A 38 7.16 -28.59 -27.00
C ASN A 38 6.41 -27.30 -26.69
N GLY A 39 6.35 -26.88 -25.41
CA GLY A 39 5.67 -25.69 -24.99
C GLY A 39 4.15 -25.78 -24.90
N GLU A 40 3.56 -26.96 -24.92
CA GLU A 40 2.11 -27.14 -24.97
C GLU A 40 1.45 -27.24 -23.56
N GLU A 41 2.25 -27.38 -22.52
CA GLU A 41 1.74 -27.52 -21.14
C GLU A 41 1.52 -26.12 -20.47
N ILE A 42 0.27 -25.69 -20.44
CA ILE A 42 -0.11 -24.35 -19.89
C ILE A 42 0.36 -24.16 -18.44
N GLU A 43 0.22 -25.17 -17.58
CA GLU A 43 0.69 -25.13 -16.18
C GLU A 43 2.18 -24.85 -16.09
N VAL A 44 2.97 -25.45 -16.98
CA VAL A 44 4.42 -25.24 -17.04
C VAL A 44 4.73 -23.79 -17.48
N LEU A 45 4.03 -23.30 -18.50
CA LEU A 45 4.20 -21.93 -18.98
C LEU A 45 3.86 -20.88 -17.92
N ILE A 46 2.76 -21.08 -17.20
CA ILE A 46 2.37 -20.20 -16.07
C ILE A 46 3.42 -20.24 -14.95
N SER A 47 3.89 -21.43 -14.58
CA SER A 47 4.93 -21.58 -13.55
C SER A 47 6.25 -20.94 -13.96
N LEU A 48 6.68 -21.12 -15.22
CA LEU A 48 7.85 -20.44 -15.78
C LEU A 48 7.70 -18.91 -15.74
N ALA A 49 6.53 -18.41 -16.16
CA ALA A 49 6.24 -16.98 -16.14
C ALA A 49 6.33 -16.42 -14.72
N LEU A 50 5.74 -17.09 -13.72
CA LEU A 50 5.80 -16.70 -12.31
C LEU A 50 7.23 -16.70 -11.76
N ILE A 51 8.01 -17.74 -12.04
CA ILE A 51 9.40 -17.82 -11.57
C ILE A 51 10.24 -16.70 -12.22
N TYR A 52 10.10 -16.47 -13.53
CA TYR A 52 10.81 -15.39 -14.22
C TYR A 52 10.41 -14.03 -13.70
N HIS A 53 9.12 -13.82 -13.38
CA HIS A 53 8.64 -12.60 -12.74
C HIS A 53 9.31 -12.38 -11.37
N ASN A 54 9.31 -13.39 -10.51
CA ASN A 54 9.95 -13.35 -9.19
C ASN A 54 11.46 -13.10 -9.24
N LEU A 55 12.11 -13.50 -10.35
CA LEU A 55 13.53 -13.23 -10.62
C LEU A 55 13.77 -11.85 -11.25
N GLY A 56 12.73 -11.04 -11.46
CA GLY A 56 12.83 -9.72 -12.12
C GLY A 56 13.06 -9.81 -13.62
N LYS A 57 12.95 -10.99 -14.24
CA LYS A 57 13.13 -11.21 -15.67
C LYS A 57 11.81 -11.00 -16.41
N LEU A 58 11.36 -9.74 -16.43
CA LEU A 58 10.01 -9.39 -16.90
C LEU A 58 9.77 -9.66 -18.40
N LYS A 59 10.81 -9.65 -19.22
CA LYS A 59 10.69 -9.96 -20.65
C LYS A 59 10.32 -11.43 -20.87
N GLU A 60 11.03 -12.31 -20.20
CA GLU A 60 10.79 -13.76 -20.23
C GLU A 60 9.43 -14.08 -19.63
N ALA A 61 9.09 -13.51 -18.49
CA ALA A 61 7.77 -13.68 -17.87
C ALA A 61 6.63 -13.29 -18.81
N LYS A 62 6.70 -12.12 -19.46
CA LYS A 62 5.72 -11.68 -20.45
C LYS A 62 5.64 -12.62 -21.66
N ALA A 63 6.76 -13.20 -22.10
CA ALA A 63 6.76 -14.14 -23.21
C ALA A 63 5.98 -15.40 -22.88
N TYR A 64 6.25 -16.01 -21.73
CA TYR A 64 5.54 -17.23 -21.29
C TYR A 64 4.05 -17.02 -21.03
N TYR A 65 3.64 -15.87 -20.43
CA TYR A 65 2.21 -15.57 -20.29
C TYR A 65 1.52 -15.43 -21.66
N LYS A 66 2.16 -14.76 -22.63
CA LYS A 66 1.62 -14.64 -23.99
C LYS A 66 1.54 -16.00 -24.71
N GLU A 67 2.53 -16.87 -24.51
CA GLU A 67 2.52 -18.22 -25.04
C GLU A 67 1.36 -19.02 -24.46
N ALA A 68 1.14 -18.97 -23.13
CA ALA A 68 0.00 -19.60 -22.49
C ALA A 68 -1.35 -19.09 -23.06
N ILE A 69 -1.49 -17.78 -23.28
CA ILE A 69 -2.67 -17.18 -23.91
C ILE A 69 -2.85 -17.67 -25.36
N SER A 70 -1.75 -17.86 -26.11
CA SER A 70 -1.83 -18.32 -27.50
C SER A 70 -2.32 -19.77 -27.63
N ILE A 71 -2.10 -20.59 -26.57
CA ILE A 71 -2.57 -21.98 -26.51
C ILE A 71 -4.02 -22.03 -26.02
N ASN A 72 -4.34 -21.26 -25.00
CA ASN A 72 -5.68 -21.14 -24.44
C ASN A 72 -6.05 -19.68 -24.22
N GLU A 73 -6.91 -19.14 -25.08
CA GLU A 73 -7.39 -17.75 -24.98
C GLU A 73 -8.26 -17.49 -23.74
N ASP A 74 -8.69 -18.54 -23.05
CA ASP A 74 -9.48 -18.46 -21.81
C ASP A 74 -8.65 -18.81 -20.55
N GLU A 75 -7.32 -18.63 -20.61
CA GLU A 75 -6.44 -18.81 -19.45
C GLU A 75 -6.37 -17.51 -18.62
N GLU A 76 -7.25 -17.35 -17.66
CA GLU A 76 -7.38 -16.15 -16.84
C GLU A 76 -6.13 -15.82 -16.02
N ARG A 77 -5.36 -16.85 -15.60
CA ARG A 77 -4.13 -16.66 -14.81
C ARG A 77 -3.04 -15.98 -15.63
N ALA A 78 -2.97 -16.27 -16.94
CA ALA A 78 -2.01 -15.62 -17.82
C ALA A 78 -2.34 -14.17 -18.07
N TYR A 79 -3.61 -13.81 -18.26
CA TYR A 79 -4.04 -12.41 -18.34
C TYR A 79 -3.77 -11.66 -17.04
N TYR A 80 -4.11 -12.27 -15.90
CA TYR A 80 -3.83 -11.70 -14.60
C TYR A 80 -2.32 -11.47 -14.37
N GLY A 81 -1.49 -12.50 -14.62
CA GLY A 81 -0.04 -12.39 -14.44
C GLY A 81 0.60 -11.34 -15.36
N LEU A 82 0.14 -11.25 -16.60
CA LEU A 82 0.58 -10.21 -17.53
C LEU A 82 0.12 -8.82 -17.08
N ALA A 83 -1.09 -8.70 -16.52
CA ALA A 83 -1.61 -7.46 -15.96
C ALA A 83 -0.76 -6.97 -14.78
N VAL A 84 -0.40 -7.87 -13.84
CA VAL A 84 0.47 -7.55 -12.70
C VAL A 84 1.81 -6.96 -13.16
N ILE A 85 2.43 -7.53 -14.20
CA ILE A 85 3.69 -7.00 -14.72
C ILE A 85 3.53 -5.59 -15.32
N TYR A 86 2.39 -5.28 -15.96
CA TYR A 86 2.12 -3.93 -16.44
C TYR A 86 1.82 -2.95 -15.31
N ASP A 87 1.11 -3.40 -14.29
CA ASP A 87 0.79 -2.62 -13.09
C ASP A 87 2.06 -2.21 -12.33
N GLU A 88 2.96 -3.15 -12.07
CA GLU A 88 4.27 -2.90 -11.44
C GLU A 88 5.15 -1.91 -12.24
N ASN A 89 4.98 -1.86 -13.55
CA ASN A 89 5.64 -0.88 -14.41
C ASN A 89 4.85 0.45 -14.55
N SER A 90 3.79 0.65 -13.77
CA SER A 90 2.91 1.82 -13.83
C SER A 90 2.21 2.02 -15.19
N GLU A 91 2.08 0.95 -15.98
CA GLU A 91 1.35 0.93 -17.26
C GLU A 91 -0.12 0.55 -17.00
N TYR A 92 -0.80 1.35 -16.16
CA TYR A 92 -2.11 1.02 -15.56
C TYR A 92 -3.21 0.77 -16.58
N GLU A 93 -3.27 1.51 -17.70
CA GLU A 93 -4.30 1.32 -18.74
C GLU A 93 -4.18 -0.07 -19.40
N LYS A 94 -2.95 -0.58 -19.58
CA LYS A 94 -2.73 -1.93 -20.10
C LYS A 94 -3.10 -2.99 -19.07
N ALA A 95 -2.74 -2.76 -17.81
CA ALA A 95 -3.09 -3.65 -16.71
C ALA A 95 -4.61 -3.78 -16.56
N ILE A 96 -5.34 -2.65 -16.57
CA ILE A 96 -6.80 -2.59 -16.50
C ILE A 96 -7.46 -3.47 -17.57
N ASN A 97 -7.01 -3.36 -18.82
CA ASN A 97 -7.59 -4.15 -19.92
C ASN A 97 -7.39 -5.65 -19.70
N LEU A 98 -6.24 -6.06 -19.19
CA LEU A 98 -5.91 -7.44 -18.93
C LEU A 98 -6.63 -8.00 -17.68
N TYR A 99 -6.73 -7.21 -16.60
CA TYR A 99 -7.53 -7.58 -15.43
C TYR A 99 -9.01 -7.76 -15.81
N LYS A 100 -9.57 -6.88 -16.64
CA LYS A 100 -10.94 -7.02 -17.16
C LYS A 100 -11.10 -8.30 -17.98
N LYS A 101 -10.10 -8.67 -18.79
CA LYS A 101 -10.15 -9.91 -19.56
C LYS A 101 -10.12 -11.13 -18.63
N ALA A 102 -9.26 -11.13 -17.61
CA ALA A 102 -9.22 -12.20 -16.60
C ALA A 102 -10.58 -12.33 -15.86
N ILE A 103 -11.21 -11.22 -15.48
CA ILE A 103 -12.54 -11.20 -14.84
C ILE A 103 -13.63 -11.69 -15.80
N TYR A 104 -13.55 -11.32 -17.07
CA TYR A 104 -14.50 -11.79 -18.08
C TYR A 104 -14.49 -13.31 -18.22
N ILE A 105 -13.28 -13.90 -18.19
CA ILE A 105 -13.10 -15.35 -18.28
C ILE A 105 -13.54 -16.02 -16.97
N ASN A 106 -13.06 -15.50 -15.82
CA ASN A 106 -13.39 -16.01 -14.51
C ASN A 106 -14.01 -14.91 -13.63
N PRO A 107 -15.36 -14.80 -13.59
CA PRO A 107 -16.06 -13.79 -12.80
C PRO A 107 -15.86 -13.89 -11.28
N ASN A 108 -15.26 -14.97 -10.78
CA ASN A 108 -14.96 -15.18 -9.36
C ASN A 108 -13.47 -14.92 -9.03
N TYR A 109 -12.72 -14.29 -9.92
CA TYR A 109 -11.29 -14.07 -9.72
C TYR A 109 -11.01 -12.87 -8.81
N ASN A 110 -11.13 -13.04 -7.50
CA ASN A 110 -11.02 -12.00 -6.47
C ASN A 110 -9.78 -11.12 -6.64
N LYS A 111 -8.61 -11.73 -6.89
CA LYS A 111 -7.36 -10.98 -7.06
C LYS A 111 -7.42 -9.98 -8.21
N ALA A 112 -8.04 -10.37 -9.33
CA ALA A 112 -8.16 -9.49 -10.48
C ALA A 112 -9.06 -8.28 -10.18
N TYR A 113 -10.16 -8.45 -9.44
CA TYR A 113 -10.99 -7.33 -8.96
C TYR A 113 -10.21 -6.38 -8.05
N PHE A 114 -9.44 -6.91 -7.11
CA PHE A 114 -8.66 -6.12 -6.18
C PHE A 114 -7.67 -5.21 -6.89
N PHE A 115 -6.83 -5.78 -7.76
CA PHE A 115 -5.81 -5.01 -8.47
C PHE A 115 -6.42 -4.10 -9.54
N LEU A 116 -7.53 -4.50 -10.17
CA LEU A 116 -8.28 -3.63 -11.08
C LEU A 116 -8.80 -2.37 -10.37
N ALA A 117 -9.38 -2.55 -9.16
CA ALA A 117 -9.85 -1.44 -8.34
C ALA A 117 -8.69 -0.52 -7.93
N ASN A 118 -7.56 -1.10 -7.49
CA ASN A 118 -6.35 -0.32 -7.17
C ASN A 118 -5.84 0.49 -8.36
N ALA A 119 -5.78 -0.11 -9.55
CA ALA A 119 -5.31 0.59 -10.75
C ALA A 119 -6.20 1.79 -11.10
N TYR A 120 -7.51 1.66 -10.96
CA TYR A 120 -8.44 2.78 -11.14
C TYR A 120 -8.28 3.85 -10.07
N ASP A 121 -8.06 3.45 -8.81
CA ASP A 121 -7.84 4.38 -7.71
C ASP A 121 -6.57 5.22 -7.92
N ILE A 122 -5.48 4.61 -8.35
CA ILE A 122 -4.22 5.29 -8.69
C ILE A 122 -4.40 6.28 -9.84
N LEU A 123 -5.21 5.95 -10.85
CA LEU A 123 -5.53 6.85 -11.95
C LEU A 123 -6.55 7.95 -11.57
N GLY A 124 -7.08 7.94 -10.34
CA GLY A 124 -8.06 8.91 -9.85
C GLY A 124 -9.50 8.63 -10.28
N ASP A 125 -9.78 7.52 -10.97
CA ASP A 125 -11.13 7.09 -11.29
C ASP A 125 -11.77 6.39 -10.08
N LYS A 126 -12.16 7.21 -9.11
CA LYS A 126 -12.74 6.73 -7.84
C LYS A 126 -14.06 5.98 -8.06
N GLU A 127 -14.85 6.33 -9.06
CA GLU A 127 -16.13 5.66 -9.37
C GLU A 127 -15.88 4.20 -9.80
N SER A 128 -14.97 3.98 -10.73
CA SER A 128 -14.60 2.63 -11.16
C SER A 128 -13.93 1.84 -10.03
N ALA A 129 -13.06 2.47 -9.23
CA ALA A 129 -12.43 1.83 -8.09
C ALA A 129 -13.47 1.31 -7.07
N ILE A 130 -14.43 2.15 -6.68
CA ILE A 130 -15.54 1.77 -5.80
C ILE A 130 -16.28 0.58 -6.37
N LYS A 131 -16.70 0.67 -7.64
CA LYS A 131 -17.45 -0.40 -8.32
C LYS A 131 -16.75 -1.75 -8.23
N TYR A 132 -15.45 -1.79 -8.48
CA TYR A 132 -14.72 -3.07 -8.52
C TYR A 132 -14.36 -3.58 -7.12
N TYR A 133 -14.12 -2.70 -6.12
CA TYR A 133 -14.03 -3.13 -4.74
C TYR A 133 -15.35 -3.66 -4.20
N GLU A 134 -16.48 -3.04 -4.54
CA GLU A 134 -17.80 -3.55 -4.15
C GLU A 134 -18.07 -4.92 -4.76
N LYS A 135 -17.70 -5.14 -6.03
CA LYS A 135 -17.79 -6.45 -6.68
C LYS A 135 -16.92 -7.49 -5.98
N LEU A 136 -15.70 -7.14 -5.59
CA LEU A 136 -14.86 -8.03 -4.80
C LEU A 136 -15.52 -8.37 -3.46
N LEU A 137 -16.10 -7.40 -2.77
CA LEU A 137 -16.75 -7.61 -1.47
C LEU A 137 -18.09 -8.35 -1.57
N GLU A 138 -18.77 -8.35 -2.72
CA GLU A 138 -19.88 -9.26 -3.01
C GLU A 138 -19.42 -10.73 -3.07
N LEU A 139 -18.21 -10.99 -3.59
CA LEU A 139 -17.61 -12.32 -3.69
C LEU A 139 -16.94 -12.78 -2.38
N ASN A 140 -16.33 -11.84 -1.66
CA ASN A 140 -15.61 -12.08 -0.41
C ASN A 140 -15.76 -10.87 0.53
N GLU A 141 -16.81 -10.86 1.33
CA GLU A 141 -17.12 -9.79 2.29
C GLU A 141 -15.98 -9.60 3.33
N GLU A 142 -15.23 -10.67 3.61
CA GLU A 142 -14.15 -10.67 4.61
C GLU A 142 -12.77 -10.33 4.01
N ASP A 143 -12.71 -9.73 2.83
CA ASP A 143 -11.45 -9.21 2.31
C ASP A 143 -11.04 -7.96 3.09
N PHE A 144 -10.02 -8.12 3.95
CA PHE A 144 -9.53 -7.05 4.82
C PHE A 144 -9.07 -5.82 4.02
N TRP A 145 -8.26 -6.05 3.00
CA TRP A 145 -7.66 -4.94 2.24
C TRP A 145 -8.67 -4.22 1.36
N ALA A 146 -9.62 -4.94 0.79
CA ALA A 146 -10.71 -4.31 0.03
C ALA A 146 -11.57 -3.40 0.93
N ASN A 147 -11.88 -3.85 2.17
CA ASN A 147 -12.59 -3.01 3.14
C ASN A 147 -11.76 -1.77 3.54
N ILE A 148 -10.45 -1.90 3.75
CA ILE A 148 -9.56 -0.76 4.07
C ILE A 148 -9.54 0.23 2.89
N ASN A 149 -9.25 -0.23 1.68
CA ASN A 149 -9.07 0.65 0.53
C ASN A 149 -10.38 1.33 0.12
N LEU A 150 -11.50 0.58 0.09
CA LEU A 150 -12.80 1.17 -0.19
C LEU A 150 -13.22 2.17 0.90
N GLY A 151 -12.92 1.86 2.16
CA GLY A 151 -13.13 2.77 3.28
C GLY A 151 -12.33 4.08 3.13
N SER A 152 -11.08 3.98 2.67
CA SER A 152 -10.22 5.14 2.41
C SER A 152 -10.73 6.00 1.26
N ILE A 153 -11.21 5.38 0.17
CA ILE A 153 -11.83 6.10 -0.94
C ILE A 153 -13.09 6.86 -0.46
N TYR A 154 -13.95 6.22 0.33
CA TYR A 154 -15.13 6.89 0.89
C TYR A 154 -14.74 8.03 1.85
N GLU A 155 -13.65 7.88 2.61
CA GLU A 155 -13.14 8.93 3.51
C GLU A 155 -12.61 10.13 2.72
N GLU A 156 -11.87 9.91 1.64
CA GLU A 156 -11.40 10.97 0.72
C GLU A 156 -12.56 11.73 0.05
N LEU A 157 -13.66 11.04 -0.23
CA LEU A 157 -14.86 11.62 -0.82
C LEU A 157 -15.82 12.22 0.23
N ASP A 158 -15.41 12.30 1.50
CA ASP A 158 -16.22 12.73 2.64
C ASP A 158 -17.53 11.94 2.85
N ILE A 159 -17.63 10.71 2.29
CA ILE A 159 -18.75 9.80 2.50
C ILE A 159 -18.54 9.02 3.80
N ASN A 160 -18.42 9.76 4.89
CA ASN A 160 -17.91 9.29 6.18
C ASN A 160 -18.69 8.11 6.77
N ASN A 161 -20.02 8.01 6.54
CA ASN A 161 -20.82 6.89 7.03
C ASN A 161 -20.44 5.56 6.36
N LEU A 162 -20.15 5.56 5.06
CA LEU A 162 -19.70 4.37 4.33
C LEU A 162 -18.25 4.02 4.70
N ALA A 163 -17.38 5.02 4.85
CA ALA A 163 -16.02 4.82 5.35
C ALA A 163 -16.03 4.13 6.72
N TYR A 164 -16.84 4.62 7.67
CA TYR A 164 -17.00 4.01 8.98
C TYR A 164 -17.43 2.55 8.90
N LYS A 165 -18.44 2.25 8.06
CA LYS A 165 -18.92 0.87 7.87
C LYS A 165 -17.81 -0.06 7.38
N LYS A 166 -17.01 0.40 6.39
CA LYS A 166 -15.94 -0.40 5.82
C LYS A 166 -14.75 -0.58 6.79
N PHE A 167 -14.33 0.46 7.49
CA PHE A 167 -13.30 0.35 8.52
C PHE A 167 -13.74 -0.50 9.71
N SER A 168 -15.03 -0.41 10.10
CA SER A 168 -15.58 -1.29 11.15
C SER A 168 -15.51 -2.76 10.74
N LYS A 169 -15.85 -3.07 9.47
CA LYS A 169 -15.75 -4.44 8.95
C LYS A 169 -14.28 -4.93 8.92
N ALA A 170 -13.35 -4.09 8.47
CA ALA A 170 -11.93 -4.42 8.55
C ALA A 170 -11.46 -4.71 9.98
N LEU A 171 -11.93 -3.91 10.95
CA LEU A 171 -11.60 -4.13 12.37
C LEU A 171 -12.29 -5.37 12.98
N GLU A 172 -13.45 -5.81 12.46
CA GLU A 172 -14.07 -7.10 12.82
C GLU A 172 -13.23 -8.29 12.35
N ILE A 173 -12.65 -8.19 11.13
CA ILE A 173 -11.80 -9.23 10.51
C ILE A 173 -10.46 -9.34 11.27
N ASP A 174 -9.79 -8.20 11.50
CA ASP A 174 -8.58 -8.14 12.33
C ASP A 174 -8.67 -7.01 13.35
N LYS A 175 -9.05 -7.36 14.57
CA LYS A 175 -9.28 -6.43 15.70
C LYS A 175 -8.01 -5.71 16.17
N GLU A 176 -6.86 -6.21 15.77
CA GLU A 176 -5.58 -5.71 16.24
C GLU A 176 -4.74 -5.07 15.14
N HIS A 177 -5.23 -5.03 13.91
CA HIS A 177 -4.49 -4.45 12.80
C HIS A 177 -4.35 -2.93 12.95
N TYR A 178 -3.11 -2.46 13.04
CA TYR A 178 -2.80 -1.06 13.33
C TYR A 178 -3.45 -0.08 12.35
N LEU A 179 -3.54 -0.43 11.06
CA LEU A 179 -4.13 0.43 10.03
C LEU A 179 -5.64 0.55 10.16
N ALA A 180 -6.35 -0.54 10.48
CA ALA A 180 -7.79 -0.51 10.74
C ALA A 180 -8.08 0.35 11.99
N LEU A 181 -7.29 0.19 13.05
CA LEU A 181 -7.37 1.03 14.25
C LEU A 181 -7.09 2.52 13.91
N PHE A 182 -6.06 2.80 13.11
CA PHE A 182 -5.76 4.16 12.67
C PHE A 182 -6.93 4.78 11.91
N ASN A 183 -7.47 4.10 10.92
CA ASN A 183 -8.58 4.58 10.09
C ASN A 183 -9.87 4.78 10.91
N MET A 184 -10.13 3.91 11.90
CA MET A 184 -11.21 4.15 12.86
C MET A 184 -10.96 5.39 13.72
N GLY A 185 -9.71 5.69 14.02
CA GLY A 185 -9.32 6.96 14.66
C GLY A 185 -9.62 8.17 13.80
N VAL A 186 -9.25 8.11 12.51
CA VAL A 186 -9.51 9.18 11.54
C VAL A 186 -11.00 9.46 11.42
N ILE A 187 -11.80 8.42 11.17
CA ILE A 187 -13.24 8.61 10.97
C ILE A 187 -13.97 9.02 12.27
N SER A 188 -13.47 8.56 13.43
CA SER A 188 -13.99 9.02 14.72
C SER A 188 -13.71 10.50 14.94
N ALA A 189 -12.53 10.99 14.56
CA ALA A 189 -12.20 12.41 14.62
C ALA A 189 -13.10 13.26 13.69
N LYS A 190 -13.33 12.78 12.46
CA LYS A 190 -14.27 13.44 11.51
C LYS A 190 -15.69 13.51 12.05
N PHE A 191 -16.15 12.54 12.82
CA PHE A 191 -17.45 12.57 13.50
C PHE A 191 -17.45 13.40 14.82
N GLY A 192 -16.34 14.05 15.18
CA GLY A 192 -16.21 14.78 16.43
C GLY A 192 -16.13 13.88 17.68
N MET A 193 -15.99 12.57 17.51
CA MET A 193 -15.87 11.59 18.60
C MET A 193 -14.43 11.55 19.13
N ARG A 194 -13.98 12.67 19.68
CA ARG A 194 -12.58 12.91 20.02
C ARG A 194 -11.96 11.84 20.92
N GLU A 195 -12.65 11.46 22.00
CA GLU A 195 -12.13 10.44 22.93
C GLU A 195 -11.96 9.07 22.30
N LYS A 196 -12.88 8.70 21.40
CA LYS A 196 -12.74 7.46 20.61
C LYS A 196 -11.56 7.53 19.65
N ALA A 197 -11.36 8.67 18.98
CA ALA A 197 -10.23 8.87 18.09
C ALA A 197 -8.89 8.73 18.85
N ILE A 198 -8.78 9.34 20.02
CA ILE A 198 -7.61 9.22 20.90
C ILE A 198 -7.35 7.76 21.29
N ASP A 199 -8.38 7.02 21.69
CA ASP A 199 -8.26 5.60 22.06
C ASP A 199 -7.79 4.75 20.87
N TYR A 200 -8.38 4.95 19.69
CA TYR A 200 -7.99 4.23 18.48
C TYR A 200 -6.55 4.54 18.04
N TYR A 201 -6.12 5.81 18.04
CA TYR A 201 -4.73 6.14 17.70
C TYR A 201 -3.74 5.56 18.72
N LYS A 202 -4.06 5.57 20.01
CA LYS A 202 -3.22 4.92 21.04
C LYS A 202 -3.11 3.41 20.82
N LYS A 203 -4.21 2.75 20.47
CA LYS A 203 -4.21 1.31 20.13
C LYS A 203 -3.37 1.04 18.88
N SER A 204 -3.52 1.84 17.84
CA SER A 204 -2.72 1.75 16.61
C SER A 204 -1.22 1.90 16.91
N ILE A 205 -0.82 2.91 17.67
CA ILE A 205 0.57 3.11 18.13
C ILE A 205 1.09 1.89 18.89
N LYS A 206 0.29 1.32 19.79
CA LYS A 206 0.69 0.13 20.55
C LYS A 206 0.95 -1.08 19.65
N LYS A 207 0.23 -1.20 18.53
CA LYS A 207 0.38 -2.31 17.58
C LYS A 207 1.50 -2.09 16.58
N ASN A 208 1.76 -0.84 16.17
CA ASN A 208 2.86 -0.53 15.26
C ASN A 208 3.49 0.83 15.60
N LEU A 209 4.62 0.79 16.29
CA LEU A 209 5.41 1.99 16.62
C LEU A 209 6.07 2.64 15.40
N GLY A 210 6.24 1.88 14.31
CA GLY A 210 6.77 2.38 13.03
C GLY A 210 5.75 3.15 12.18
N TYR A 211 4.47 3.17 12.58
CA TYR A 211 3.45 3.90 11.81
C TYR A 211 3.32 5.35 12.31
N ALA A 212 4.13 6.23 11.76
CA ALA A 212 4.29 7.61 12.18
C ALA A 212 3.01 8.46 12.18
N TYR A 213 2.06 8.18 11.27
CA TYR A 213 0.79 8.92 11.17
C TYR A 213 -0.09 8.77 12.40
N SER A 214 -0.02 7.67 13.13
CA SER A 214 -0.78 7.52 14.39
C SER A 214 -0.31 8.48 15.47
N PHE A 215 0.99 8.74 15.54
CA PHE A 215 1.54 9.75 16.47
C PHE A 215 1.16 11.16 16.03
N LEU A 216 1.26 11.45 14.73
CA LEU A 216 0.86 12.75 14.19
C LEU A 216 -0.59 13.09 14.55
N ASN A 217 -1.51 12.21 14.15
CA ASN A 217 -2.94 12.46 14.32
C ASN A 217 -3.34 12.51 15.81
N LEU A 218 -2.70 11.70 16.66
CA LEU A 218 -2.88 11.79 18.10
C LEU A 218 -2.40 13.12 18.65
N ALA A 219 -1.25 13.62 18.20
CA ALA A 219 -0.73 14.92 18.65
C ALA A 219 -1.62 16.08 18.20
N VAL A 220 -2.09 16.05 16.95
CA VAL A 220 -3.03 17.06 16.41
C VAL A 220 -4.30 17.16 17.27
N LEU A 221 -4.82 16.05 17.79
CA LEU A 221 -5.96 16.09 18.71
C LEU A 221 -5.65 16.83 20.01
N TYR A 222 -4.39 16.86 20.46
CA TYR A 222 -3.99 17.61 21.66
C TYR A 222 -3.65 19.07 21.40
N LYS A 223 -3.51 19.50 20.14
CA LYS A 223 -3.00 20.84 19.77
C LYS A 223 -3.71 22.01 20.46
N HIS A 224 -5.03 21.95 20.58
CA HIS A 224 -5.82 23.04 21.14
C HIS A 224 -6.09 22.95 22.64
N GLU A 225 -5.76 21.84 23.28
CA GLU A 225 -6.09 21.60 24.69
C GLU A 225 -4.86 21.41 25.57
N ASN A 226 -3.82 20.75 25.03
CA ASN A 226 -2.62 20.40 25.77
C ASN A 226 -1.42 20.26 24.82
N LEU A 227 -0.82 21.40 24.49
CA LEU A 227 0.34 21.46 23.59
C LEU A 227 1.52 20.63 24.09
N GLU A 228 1.77 20.61 25.42
CA GLU A 228 2.86 19.84 26.00
C GLU A 228 2.69 18.36 25.72
N LYS A 229 1.48 17.83 25.91
CA LYS A 229 1.17 16.44 25.60
C LYS A 229 1.28 16.12 24.11
N GLY A 230 0.93 17.06 23.23
CA GLY A 230 1.15 16.94 21.80
C GLY A 230 2.65 16.83 21.47
N ILE A 231 3.48 17.67 22.08
CA ILE A 231 4.95 17.64 21.94
C ILE A 231 5.52 16.30 22.44
N GLU A 232 5.04 15.80 23.58
CA GLU A 232 5.44 14.47 24.09
C GLU A 232 5.12 13.34 23.09
N VAL A 233 3.91 13.34 22.53
CA VAL A 233 3.48 12.36 21.54
C VAL A 233 4.36 12.42 20.30
N LEU A 234 4.62 13.61 19.76
CA LEU A 234 5.50 13.80 18.60
C LEU A 234 6.95 13.40 18.90
N THR A 235 7.45 13.72 20.09
CA THR A 235 8.80 13.33 20.54
C THR A 235 8.94 11.82 20.59
N LYS A 236 7.94 11.13 21.13
CA LYS A 236 7.89 9.68 21.12
C LYS A 236 7.79 9.13 19.69
N GLY A 237 6.96 9.73 18.85
CA GLY A 237 6.83 9.37 17.43
C GLY A 237 8.18 9.46 16.70
N ILE A 238 8.91 10.55 16.88
CA ILE A 238 10.24 10.76 16.30
C ILE A 238 11.25 9.71 16.78
N SER A 239 11.21 9.30 18.05
CA SER A 239 12.15 8.30 18.58
C SER A 239 12.01 6.93 17.88
N PHE A 240 10.82 6.58 17.41
CA PHE A 240 10.55 5.35 16.65
C PHE A 240 10.62 5.56 15.13
N ASN A 241 10.47 6.80 14.66
CA ASN A 241 10.40 7.16 13.24
C ASN A 241 11.35 8.33 12.91
N PRO A 242 12.66 8.18 13.11
CA PRO A 242 13.60 9.31 13.01
C PRO A 242 13.75 9.86 11.57
N SER A 243 13.29 9.14 10.56
CA SER A 243 13.32 9.57 9.16
C SER A 243 12.02 10.29 8.73
N SER A 244 11.04 10.46 9.62
CA SER A 244 9.75 11.08 9.29
C SER A 244 9.82 12.60 9.41
N HIS A 245 10.19 13.29 8.33
CA HIS A 245 10.32 14.76 8.27
C HIS A 245 9.07 15.49 8.79
N PHE A 246 7.87 14.98 8.50
CA PHE A 246 6.63 15.58 8.91
C PHE A 246 6.39 15.56 10.44
N LEU A 247 6.97 14.61 11.18
CA LEU A 247 6.88 14.64 12.65
C LEU A 247 7.71 15.76 13.25
N TYR A 248 8.91 16.01 12.73
CA TYR A 248 9.73 17.15 13.13
C TYR A 248 9.04 18.47 12.78
N TYR A 249 8.53 18.60 11.55
CA TYR A 249 7.78 19.77 11.13
C TYR A 249 6.60 20.08 12.05
N ASN A 250 5.75 19.08 12.32
CA ASN A 250 4.61 19.29 13.20
C ASN A 250 5.04 19.64 14.63
N ARG A 251 6.13 19.04 15.16
CA ARG A 251 6.64 19.43 16.48
C ARG A 251 7.20 20.84 16.48
N ALA A 252 7.82 21.28 15.38
CA ALA A 252 8.25 22.66 15.22
C ALA A 252 7.09 23.65 15.26
N CYS A 253 5.93 23.31 14.65
CA CYS A 253 4.71 24.13 14.75
C CYS A 253 4.22 24.20 16.20
N PHE A 254 4.21 23.10 16.95
CA PHE A 254 3.85 23.11 18.37
C PHE A 254 4.82 23.99 19.20
N TYR A 255 6.13 23.90 18.97
CA TYR A 255 7.13 24.78 19.61
C TYR A 255 6.92 26.25 19.22
N ALA A 256 6.55 26.53 17.96
CA ALA A 256 6.25 27.89 17.52
C ALA A 256 5.07 28.50 18.28
N ILE A 257 4.01 27.74 18.52
CA ILE A 257 2.82 28.16 19.26
C ILE A 257 3.16 28.56 20.74
N ILE A 258 4.06 27.80 21.39
CA ILE A 258 4.52 28.12 22.75
C ILE A 258 5.70 29.10 22.76
N HIS A 259 6.03 29.72 21.62
CA HIS A 259 7.15 30.68 21.43
C HIS A 259 8.56 30.10 21.74
N ASP A 260 8.73 28.78 21.73
CA ASP A 260 10.04 28.13 21.80
C ASP A 260 10.67 28.07 20.40
N PHE A 261 11.09 29.22 19.90
CA PHE A 261 11.63 29.35 18.55
C PHE A 261 12.96 28.58 18.36
N ALA A 262 13.71 28.38 19.44
CA ALA A 262 14.98 27.63 19.36
C ALA A 262 14.76 26.17 19.00
N ASN A 263 13.87 25.49 19.71
CA ASN A 263 13.52 24.09 19.40
C ASN A 263 12.74 23.97 18.09
N SER A 264 11.88 24.96 17.78
CA SER A 264 11.19 25.01 16.47
C SER A 264 12.19 25.03 15.30
N ILE A 265 13.19 25.93 15.33
CA ILE A 265 14.21 26.01 14.26
C ILE A 265 15.04 24.73 14.14
N LYS A 266 15.42 24.12 15.28
CA LYS A 266 16.16 22.86 15.30
C LYS A 266 15.37 21.74 14.62
N ASP A 267 14.08 21.64 14.87
CA ASP A 267 13.22 20.64 14.26
C ASP A 267 13.01 20.91 12.75
N LEU A 268 12.85 22.20 12.35
CA LEU A 268 12.78 22.57 10.94
C LEU A 268 14.07 22.25 10.19
N GLU A 269 15.23 22.42 10.82
CA GLU A 269 16.52 22.01 10.25
C GLU A 269 16.55 20.51 9.95
N LEU A 270 16.09 19.68 10.91
CA LEU A 270 16.03 18.22 10.73
C LEU A 270 14.99 17.82 9.67
N ALA A 271 13.83 18.47 9.64
CA ALA A 271 12.82 18.23 8.61
C ALA A 271 13.35 18.53 7.21
N LEU A 272 14.03 19.67 7.01
CA LEU A 272 14.63 20.06 5.73
C LEU A 272 15.81 19.20 5.34
N LYS A 273 16.61 18.73 6.29
CA LYS A 273 17.67 17.76 6.01
C LYS A 273 17.13 16.43 5.48
N LEU A 274 15.97 16.00 5.97
CA LEU A 274 15.31 14.76 5.52
C LEU A 274 14.56 14.97 4.20
N TYR A 275 13.95 16.13 3.99
CA TYR A 275 13.19 16.45 2.79
C TYR A 275 13.33 17.94 2.43
N PRO A 276 14.33 18.32 1.61
CA PRO A 276 14.64 19.72 1.28
C PRO A 276 13.49 20.48 0.62
N ASP A 277 12.71 19.84 -0.25
CA ASP A 277 11.59 20.49 -0.94
C ASP A 277 10.47 20.95 0.01
N PHE A 278 10.51 20.52 1.27
CA PHE A 278 9.53 20.89 2.29
C PHE A 278 9.61 22.38 2.67
N ILE A 279 10.69 23.08 2.29
CA ILE A 279 10.86 24.50 2.52
C ILE A 279 9.68 25.34 2.01
N LYS A 280 9.06 24.96 0.90
CA LYS A 280 7.91 25.67 0.34
C LYS A 280 6.73 25.70 1.32
N TYR A 281 6.41 24.55 1.93
CA TYR A 281 5.35 24.42 2.93
C TYR A 281 5.66 25.22 4.19
N ILE A 282 6.92 25.19 4.66
CA ILE A 282 7.36 25.94 5.86
C ILE A 282 7.19 27.45 5.66
N LEU A 283 7.51 27.97 4.48
CA LEU A 283 7.43 29.41 4.20
C LEU A 283 5.99 29.92 4.09
N GLU A 284 5.05 29.06 3.73
CA GLU A 284 3.62 29.38 3.58
C GLU A 284 2.81 29.14 4.87
N ASP A 285 3.39 28.47 5.88
CA ASP A 285 2.69 28.11 7.10
C ASP A 285 2.58 29.30 8.06
N GLU A 286 1.35 29.73 8.33
CA GLU A 286 1.04 30.84 9.24
C GLU A 286 1.52 30.60 10.68
N GLU A 287 1.53 29.34 11.15
CA GLU A 287 2.00 29.00 12.50
C GLU A 287 3.50 29.24 12.66
N LEU A 288 4.25 29.18 11.58
CA LEU A 288 5.68 29.40 11.54
C LEU A 288 6.07 30.84 11.22
N ALA A 289 5.11 31.75 10.98
CA ALA A 289 5.36 33.12 10.55
C ALA A 289 6.32 33.94 11.49
N LEU A 290 6.29 33.66 12.79
CA LEU A 290 7.22 34.28 13.75
C LEU A 290 8.58 33.58 13.78
N VAL A 291 8.63 32.29 13.53
CA VAL A 291 9.87 31.48 13.47
C VAL A 291 10.69 31.87 12.24
N ILE A 292 10.06 32.05 11.09
CA ILE A 292 10.69 32.45 9.83
C ILE A 292 11.42 33.80 9.96
N LYS A 293 10.92 34.69 10.77
CA LYS A 293 11.54 36.03 11.03
C LYS A 293 12.80 35.95 11.90
N GLN A 294 13.02 34.87 12.62
CA GLN A 294 14.18 34.68 13.49
C GLN A 294 15.49 34.61 12.72
N SER A 295 16.54 35.17 13.28
CA SER A 295 17.88 35.16 12.66
C SER A 295 18.42 33.72 12.48
N GLY A 296 18.05 32.81 13.39
CA GLY A 296 18.41 31.36 13.30
C GLY A 296 17.84 30.73 12.04
N PHE A 297 16.55 30.91 11.77
CA PHE A 297 15.92 30.35 10.56
C PHE A 297 16.47 30.99 9.28
N LYS A 298 16.69 32.34 9.28
CA LYS A 298 17.28 33.03 8.13
C LYS A 298 18.70 32.53 7.78
N ARG A 299 19.45 32.06 8.77
CA ARG A 299 20.76 31.41 8.52
C ARG A 299 20.59 30.01 7.94
N LEU A 300 19.62 29.25 8.42
CA LEU A 300 19.34 27.90 7.97
C LEU A 300 19.05 27.85 6.45
N ILE A 301 18.29 28.80 5.93
CA ILE A 301 17.90 28.81 4.50
C ILE A 301 18.93 29.49 3.57
N LYS A 302 20.02 30.04 4.11
CA LYS A 302 21.11 30.65 3.33
C LYS A 302 22.25 29.69 3.04
N ASN A 303 22.33 28.58 3.78
CA ASN A 303 23.32 27.53 3.63
C ASN A 303 22.71 26.36 2.82
#